data_205fab62b1f76d25c602f3172aecc7d8
#
_entry.id   205fab62b1f76d25c602f3172aecc7d8
#
_cell.length_a   1.000
_cell.length_b   1.000
_cell.length_c   1.000
_cell.angle_alpha   90.00
_cell.angle_beta   90.00
_cell.angle_gamma   90.00
#
_symmetry.space_group_name_H-M   'P 1'
#
loop_
_entity.id
_entity.type
_entity.pdbx_description
1 polymer ?
#
loop_
_entity_poly.entity_id
_entity_poly.type
_entity_poly.pdbx_seq_one_letter_code
_entity_poly.pdbx_strand_id
1 'polypeptide(L)'
;MANNGPSEKRSSGQAMSEARPKWVPMRDDQYSGLTDLARDLMNARTRKTERLTENTLIRVGIDLVLAHPELLAGDTESELRANALAYIERLQARPEPGDREGKEG
;
A
#
# COMPACT_ATOMS: atom_id res chain seq x y z
N MET A 1 28.71 -5.86 -9.02
CA MET A 1 28.04 -5.95 -8.99
C MET A 1 27.37 -5.57 -9.09
N ALA A 2 27.29 -5.62 -9.05
CA ALA A 2 26.49 -5.57 -9.13
C ALA A 2 25.83 -5.33 -9.29
N ASN A 3 25.79 -5.38 -9.25
CA ASN A 3 24.91 -5.36 -9.40
C ASN A 3 24.35 -4.94 -9.59
N ASN A 4 24.54 -4.74 -9.63
CA ASN A 4 23.75 -4.50 -9.77
C ASN A 4 23.15 -4.05 -10.07
N GLY A 5 23.20 -3.76 -10.12
CA GLY A 5 22.39 -3.64 -10.29
C GLY A 5 21.78 -3.28 -10.61
N PRO A 6 21.75 -3.27 -10.77
CA PRO A 6 20.83 -3.05 -10.98
C PRO A 6 20.05 -2.95 -11.12
N SER A 7 19.89 -3.15 -11.06
CA SER A 7 19.02 -3.30 -11.12
C SER A 7 18.25 -3.19 -11.59
N GLU A 8 17.83 -3.12 -11.92
CA GLU A 8 17.01 -3.00 -12.31
C GLU A 8 16.36 -3.72 -12.73
N LYS A 9 16.34 -4.33 -12.99
CA LYS A 9 15.81 -5.12 -13.30
C LYS A 9 15.07 -5.57 -12.66
N ARG A 10 14.73 -5.29 -12.21
CA ARG A 10 14.08 -5.76 -11.41
C ARG A 10 12.81 -5.99 -11.64
N SER A 11 12.25 -6.80 -12.00
CA SER A 11 10.98 -7.00 -12.05
C SER A 11 10.57 -7.43 -10.85
N SER A 12 9.41 -7.31 -10.49
CA SER A 12 8.97 -7.57 -9.25
C SER A 12 9.27 -8.86 -8.69
N GLY A 13 8.97 -9.84 -9.29
CA GLY A 13 9.13 -11.11 -8.73
C GLY A 13 10.52 -11.42 -8.34
N GLN A 14 11.39 -11.15 -9.21
CA GLN A 14 12.65 -11.48 -8.90
C GLN A 14 13.24 -10.60 -7.96
N ALA A 15 12.75 -9.44 -7.80
CA ALA A 15 13.32 -8.54 -6.89
C ALA A 15 13.34 -9.09 -5.50
N MET A 16 12.48 -10.02 -5.18
CA MET A 16 12.46 -10.54 -3.85
C MET A 16 13.71 -11.30 -3.49
N SER A 17 14.35 -11.93 -4.42
CA SER A 17 15.52 -12.68 -4.10
C SER A 17 16.70 -11.74 -3.78
N GLU A 18 16.56 -10.46 -4.13
CA GLU A 18 17.58 -9.53 -3.82
C GLU A 18 17.14 -8.59 -2.73
N ALA A 19 16.12 -8.93 -2.01
CA ALA A 19 15.57 -8.06 -0.99
C ALA A 19 16.55 -7.77 0.11
N ARG A 20 16.52 -6.58 0.62
CA ARG A 20 17.34 -6.20 1.74
C ARG A 20 16.44 -5.87 2.91
N PRO A 21 16.71 -6.36 4.08
CA PRO A 21 15.85 -6.09 5.22
C PRO A 21 16.01 -4.66 5.71
N LYS A 22 14.95 -4.12 6.29
CA LYS A 22 15.00 -2.82 6.88
C LYS A 22 14.11 -2.88 8.11
N TRP A 23 14.60 -2.42 9.24
CA TRP A 23 13.83 -2.46 10.45
C TRP A 23 13.04 -1.16 10.60
N VAL A 24 11.75 -1.28 10.80
CA VAL A 24 10.88 -0.12 10.92
C VAL A 24 10.01 -0.29 12.16
N PRO A 25 10.10 0.61 13.12
CA PRO A 25 9.23 0.51 14.29
C PRO A 25 7.79 0.83 13.90
N MET A 26 6.85 0.11 14.46
CA MET A 26 5.44 0.35 14.17
C MET A 26 4.67 0.52 15.45
N ARG A 27 3.57 1.25 15.39
CA ARG A 27 2.72 1.40 16.53
C ARG A 27 1.98 0.09 16.73
N ASP A 28 1.53 -0.18 17.94
CA ASP A 28 0.78 -1.40 18.24
C ASP A 28 -0.44 -1.56 17.38
N ASP A 29 -1.16 -0.48 17.12
CA ASP A 29 -2.35 -0.57 16.31
C ASP A 29 -2.03 -0.93 14.87
N GLN A 30 -0.87 -0.49 14.36
CA GLN A 30 -0.48 -0.83 13.01
C GLN A 30 -0.12 -2.32 12.98
N TYR A 31 0.56 -2.80 14.02
CA TYR A 31 0.96 -4.18 14.08
C TYR A 31 -0.27 -5.10 14.09
N SER A 32 -1.20 -4.82 14.98
CA SER A 32 -2.41 -5.62 15.09
C SER A 32 -3.25 -5.53 13.85
N GLY A 33 -3.36 -4.35 13.30
CA GLY A 33 -4.17 -4.14 12.10
C GLY A 33 -3.64 -4.92 10.92
N LEU A 34 -2.30 -4.97 10.77
CA LEU A 34 -1.71 -5.71 9.67
C LEU A 34 -1.95 -7.21 9.85
N THR A 35 -1.86 -7.71 11.09
CA THR A 35 -2.08 -9.11 11.36
C THR A 35 -3.51 -9.50 11.01
N ASP A 36 -4.47 -8.68 11.44
CA ASP A 36 -5.86 -8.98 11.19
C ASP A 36 -6.18 -8.91 9.70
N LEU A 37 -5.67 -7.89 9.02
CA LEU A 37 -5.96 -7.72 7.61
C LEU A 37 -5.31 -8.85 6.79
N ALA A 38 -4.09 -9.24 7.14
CA ALA A 38 -3.43 -10.32 6.42
C ALA A 38 -4.24 -11.61 6.56
N ARG A 39 -4.78 -11.84 7.74
CA ARG A 39 -5.57 -13.05 7.96
C ARG A 39 -6.85 -13.01 7.13
N ASP A 40 -7.49 -11.83 7.08
CA ASP A 40 -8.71 -11.71 6.32
C ASP A 40 -8.47 -11.93 4.83
N LEU A 41 -7.35 -11.38 4.32
CA LEU A 41 -7.04 -11.53 2.92
C LEU A 41 -6.67 -12.98 2.60
N MET A 42 -5.98 -13.66 3.52
CA MET A 42 -5.64 -15.06 3.29
C MET A 42 -6.91 -15.88 3.19
N ASN A 43 -7.88 -15.59 4.03
CA ASN A 43 -9.13 -16.32 4.03
C ASN A 43 -9.99 -16.00 2.81
N ALA A 44 -9.87 -14.83 2.28
CA ALA A 44 -10.68 -14.41 1.15
C ALA A 44 -10.11 -14.80 -0.22
N ARG A 45 -8.87 -15.29 -0.26
CA ARG A 45 -8.26 -15.60 -1.57
C ARG A 45 -9.04 -16.66 -2.27
N THR A 46 -9.20 -16.51 -3.57
CA THR A 46 -9.86 -17.52 -4.34
C THR A 46 -8.83 -18.51 -4.88
N ARG A 47 -7.59 -18.05 -5.09
CA ARG A 47 -6.53 -18.94 -5.53
C ARG A 47 -5.51 -18.99 -4.41
N LYS A 48 -5.05 -20.16 -4.08
CA LYS A 48 -4.12 -20.31 -2.97
C LYS A 48 -2.71 -20.53 -3.45
N THR A 49 -2.25 -19.65 -4.30
CA THR A 49 -0.94 -19.77 -4.88
C THR A 49 0.13 -19.05 -4.09
N GLU A 50 -0.25 -18.15 -3.22
CA GLU A 50 0.71 -17.37 -2.50
C GLU A 50 0.22 -17.06 -1.10
N ARG A 51 1.10 -17.02 -0.13
CA ARG A 51 0.72 -16.65 1.21
C ARG A 51 0.70 -15.13 1.31
N LEU A 52 -0.33 -14.60 1.86
CA LEU A 52 -0.44 -13.16 2.06
C LEU A 52 -0.18 -12.88 3.53
N THR A 53 0.93 -12.24 3.82
CA THR A 53 1.35 -11.99 5.18
C THR A 53 1.43 -10.49 5.47
N GLU A 54 1.76 -10.14 6.68
CA GLU A 54 1.94 -8.74 7.04
C GLU A 54 3.01 -8.13 6.15
N ASN A 55 4.08 -8.87 5.86
CA ASN A 55 5.13 -8.34 5.02
C ASN A 55 4.63 -8.07 3.61
N THR A 56 3.71 -8.89 3.13
CA THR A 56 3.10 -8.67 1.83
C THR A 56 2.40 -7.32 1.82
N LEU A 57 1.63 -7.04 2.86
CA LEU A 57 0.89 -5.80 2.92
C LEU A 57 1.81 -4.60 3.03
N ILE A 58 2.90 -4.73 3.76
CA ILE A 58 3.84 -3.63 3.89
C ILE A 58 4.44 -3.32 2.52
N ARG A 59 4.83 -4.34 1.77
CA ARG A 59 5.42 -4.11 0.47
C ARG A 59 4.43 -3.49 -0.51
N VAL A 60 3.19 -3.94 -0.47
CA VAL A 60 2.16 -3.36 -1.33
C VAL A 60 1.93 -1.90 -0.94
N GLY A 61 1.93 -1.62 0.38
CA GLY A 61 1.76 -0.25 0.83
C GLY A 61 2.87 0.66 0.34
N ILE A 62 4.10 0.16 0.35
CA ILE A 62 5.22 0.92 -0.13
C ILE A 62 5.04 1.21 -1.62
N ASP A 63 4.63 0.22 -2.39
CA ASP A 63 4.42 0.41 -3.82
C ASP A 63 3.34 1.46 -4.08
N LEU A 64 2.29 1.46 -3.27
CA LEU A 64 1.23 2.43 -3.46
C LEU A 64 1.74 3.85 -3.19
N VAL A 65 2.52 4.02 -2.14
CA VAL A 65 3.04 5.32 -1.81
C VAL A 65 4.01 5.80 -2.88
N LEU A 66 4.84 4.91 -3.40
CA LEU A 66 5.80 5.31 -4.41
C LEU A 66 5.11 5.63 -5.74
N ALA A 67 4.01 4.98 -6.02
CA ALA A 67 3.27 5.23 -7.25
C ALA A 67 2.44 6.51 -7.16
N HIS A 68 2.12 6.95 -5.94
CA HIS A 68 1.25 8.09 -5.75
C HIS A 68 1.84 9.11 -4.78
N PRO A 69 2.95 9.73 -5.16
CA PRO A 69 3.57 10.70 -4.26
C PRO A 69 2.67 11.91 -3.99
N GLU A 70 1.66 12.11 -4.82
CA GLU A 70 0.74 13.21 -4.60
C GLU A 70 -0.05 13.06 -3.29
N LEU A 71 -0.04 11.86 -2.72
CA LEU A 71 -0.72 11.66 -1.47
C LEU A 71 0.05 12.31 -0.32
N LEU A 72 1.33 12.52 -0.50
CA LEU A 72 2.18 12.96 0.58
C LEU A 72 2.40 14.46 0.57
N ALA A 73 1.77 15.13 1.52
CA ALA A 73 1.93 16.56 1.63
C ALA A 73 2.08 16.88 3.10
N GLY A 74 3.06 17.64 3.47
CA GLY A 74 3.26 18.02 4.86
C GLY A 74 4.71 17.95 5.24
N ASP A 75 5.03 18.41 6.43
CA ASP A 75 6.38 18.46 6.94
C ASP A 75 6.65 17.48 8.05
N THR A 76 5.65 16.79 8.54
CA THR A 76 5.82 15.83 9.62
C THR A 76 5.11 14.54 9.24
N GLU A 77 5.49 13.47 9.89
CA GLU A 77 4.87 12.17 9.62
C GLU A 77 3.37 12.25 9.85
N SER A 78 2.97 12.94 10.90
CA SER A 78 1.57 13.06 11.22
C SER A 78 0.81 13.78 10.12
N GLU A 79 1.41 14.85 9.57
CA GLU A 79 0.77 15.58 8.50
C GLU A 79 0.71 14.75 7.23
N LEU A 80 1.79 14.05 6.91
CA LEU A 80 1.80 13.24 5.71
C LEU A 80 0.71 12.19 5.79
N ARG A 81 0.56 11.57 6.96
CA ARG A 81 -0.46 10.54 7.14
C ARG A 81 -1.86 11.12 7.05
N ALA A 82 -2.11 12.21 7.77
CA ALA A 82 -3.43 12.81 7.79
C ALA A 82 -3.84 13.28 6.41
N ASN A 83 -2.91 13.89 5.68
CA ASN A 83 -3.23 14.41 4.37
C ASN A 83 -3.46 13.28 3.35
N ALA A 84 -2.69 12.20 3.46
CA ALA A 84 -2.88 11.08 2.56
C ALA A 84 -4.25 10.44 2.79
N LEU A 85 -4.63 10.26 4.05
CA LEU A 85 -5.91 9.64 4.34
C LEU A 85 -7.06 10.54 3.90
N ALA A 86 -6.92 11.85 4.10
CA ALA A 86 -7.95 12.77 3.69
C ALA A 86 -8.10 12.81 2.16
N TYR A 87 -6.98 12.70 1.46
CA TYR A 87 -7.02 12.71 0.00
C TYR A 87 -7.79 11.49 -0.50
N ILE A 88 -7.50 10.33 0.06
CA ILE A 88 -8.19 9.12 -0.33
C ILE A 88 -9.67 9.20 0.00
N GLU A 89 -10.01 9.75 1.14
CA GLU A 89 -11.39 9.87 1.51
C GLU A 89 -12.14 10.79 0.56
N ARG A 90 -11.50 11.87 0.11
CA ARG A 90 -12.15 12.76 -0.81
C ARG A 90 -12.42 12.06 -2.14
N LEU A 91 -11.47 11.23 -2.58
CA LEU A 91 -11.67 10.52 -3.84
C LEU A 91 -12.83 9.55 -3.71
N GLN A 92 -12.95 8.89 -2.58
CA GLN A 92 -14.03 7.94 -2.39
C GLN A 92 -15.38 8.62 -2.23
N ALA A 93 -15.40 9.80 -1.66
CA ALA A 93 -16.63 10.48 -1.44
C ALA A 93 -17.15 11.15 -2.70
N ARG A 94 -16.30 11.37 -3.71
CA ARG A 94 -16.74 12.01 -4.89
C ARG A 94 -17.71 11.17 -5.60
N PRO A 95 -18.85 11.66 -5.97
CA PRO A 95 -19.82 10.87 -6.68
C PRO A 95 -19.33 10.62 -8.07
N GLU A 96 -19.70 9.52 -8.64
CA GLU A 96 -19.33 9.23 -9.97
C GLU A 96 -20.16 10.17 -10.79
N PRO A 97 -19.64 10.69 -11.87
CA PRO A 97 -20.36 11.60 -12.71
C PRO A 97 -21.69 11.02 -13.12
N GLY A 98 -21.70 9.79 -13.51
CA GLY A 98 -22.94 9.21 -13.93
C GLY A 98 -23.94 9.16 -12.79
N ASP A 99 -23.50 8.80 -11.65
CA ASP A 99 -24.40 8.73 -10.54
C ASP A 99 -24.95 10.07 -10.21
N ARG A 100 -24.16 11.09 -10.24
CA ARG A 100 -24.61 12.34 -9.90
C ARG A 100 -25.61 12.80 -10.86
N GLU A 101 -25.33 12.64 -12.08
CA GLU A 101 -26.24 13.03 -13.02
C GLU A 101 -27.46 12.30 -12.88
N GLY A 102 -27.42 11.08 -12.70
CA GLY A 102 -28.61 10.34 -12.57
C GLY A 102 -29.45 10.88 -11.48
N LYS A 103 -28.88 11.21 -10.44
CA LYS A 103 -29.60 11.68 -9.40
C LYS A 103 -30.13 12.94 -9.62
N GLU A 104 -29.37 13.71 -10.18
CA GLU A 104 -29.77 14.97 -10.33
C GLU A 104 -30.66 15.01 -11.36
N GLY A 105 -30.43 14.28 -12.18
CA GLY A 105 -31.22 14.27 -13.34
C GLY A 105 -32.12 14.66 -13.27
#